data_7ae10fbd365a30905836e9a75a81ad57
#
_entry.id   7ae10fbd365a30905836e9a75a81ad57
#
_cell.length_a   1.000
_cell.length_b   1.000
_cell.length_c   1.000
_cell.angle_alpha   90.00
_cell.angle_beta   90.00
_cell.angle_gamma   90.00
#
_symmetry.space_group_name_H-M   'P 1'
#
loop_
_entity.id
_entity.type
_entity.pdbx_description
1 polymer ?
#
loop_
_entity_poly.entity_id
_entity_poly.type
_entity_poly.pdbx_seq_one_letter_code
_entity_poly.pdbx_strand_id
1 'polypeptide(L)'
;VVDPAPDRRWTATYAAWADELPGWLAPSAVAATVERPMAWGTRAHRIDRPYVVLDTERLRESLDIAGAEVVADRARELTAKTVTLTDGRILDGRRVIDVRGITRSPAFAEQTAYGLVLDESRCQGLEPLFMDWRADNGAPADAPRSFLYAVPLGGGQTLLEETCLAGRPALDGAALRDRLHHRLRSRGIELAGDERVERVRFPVGGGRPGRFTFGAAGGFGHPATGYSVAASLTAADAVAAGETVWPASARAVHRLRAAGLRALLALPPTDLPVFSTRFSLCRPPRSALTF
;
A
#
# COMPACT_ATOMS: atom_id res chain seq x y z
N VAL A 1 15.35 -2.70 18.86
CA VAL A 1 14.96 -2.75 17.44
C VAL A 1 16.19 -3.07 16.61
N VAL A 2 16.07 -3.98 15.62
CA VAL A 2 17.15 -4.27 14.65
C VAL A 2 16.68 -3.85 13.28
N ASP A 3 17.37 -2.90 12.66
CA ASP A 3 17.09 -2.39 11.32
C ASP A 3 18.42 -2.10 10.60
N PRO A 4 18.62 -2.56 9.36
CA PRO A 4 19.88 -2.31 8.62
C PRO A 4 20.07 -0.84 8.21
N ALA A 5 19.05 -0.01 8.28
CA ALA A 5 19.10 1.40 7.91
C ALA A 5 18.07 2.22 8.73
N PRO A 6 18.24 2.33 10.06
CA PRO A 6 17.22 2.92 10.94
C PRO A 6 16.93 4.39 10.62
N ASP A 7 17.92 5.11 10.08
CA ASP A 7 17.79 6.53 9.72
C ASP A 7 17.28 6.76 8.30
N ARG A 8 17.01 5.68 7.55
CA ARG A 8 16.54 5.81 6.18
C ARG A 8 15.20 6.57 6.13
N ARG A 9 15.16 7.60 5.29
CA ARG A 9 13.94 8.35 5.03
C ARG A 9 12.88 7.45 4.41
N TRP A 10 11.66 7.56 4.89
CA TRP A 10 10.50 6.92 4.28
C TRP A 10 10.04 7.78 3.10
N THR A 11 10.00 7.21 1.91
CA THR A 11 9.72 7.96 0.67
C THR A 11 8.42 7.56 -0.01
N ALA A 12 7.82 6.43 0.40
CA ALA A 12 6.56 5.97 -0.17
C ALA A 12 5.39 6.79 0.33
N THR A 13 4.42 7.04 -0.53
CA THR A 13 3.14 7.62 -0.16
C THR A 13 2.28 6.55 0.51
N TYR A 14 1.84 6.82 1.74
CA TYR A 14 0.90 5.96 2.46
C TYR A 14 -0.47 6.62 2.50
N ALA A 15 -1.50 5.80 2.30
CA ALA A 15 -2.87 6.24 2.41
C ALA A 15 -3.76 5.12 2.95
N ALA A 16 -4.90 5.48 3.53
CA ALA A 16 -5.85 4.55 4.12
C ALA A 16 -7.26 5.16 4.15
N TRP A 17 -8.26 4.33 4.39
CA TRP A 17 -9.59 4.84 4.72
C TRP A 17 -9.58 5.43 6.13
N ALA A 18 -10.23 6.57 6.31
CA ALA A 18 -10.21 7.30 7.59
C ALA A 18 -10.69 6.46 8.77
N ASP A 19 -11.70 5.63 8.55
CA ASP A 19 -12.30 4.75 9.58
C ASP A 19 -11.46 3.50 9.90
N GLU A 20 -10.35 3.28 9.21
CA GLU A 20 -9.38 2.22 9.49
C GLU A 20 -8.18 2.72 10.32
N LEU A 21 -8.01 4.02 10.45
CA LEU A 21 -6.92 4.61 11.21
C LEU A 21 -7.21 4.59 12.72
N PRO A 22 -6.22 4.31 13.58
CA PRO A 22 -6.44 4.32 15.01
C PRO A 22 -6.64 5.74 15.55
N GLY A 23 -7.47 5.86 16.60
CA GLY A 23 -7.79 7.16 17.19
C GLY A 23 -6.60 7.87 17.86
N TRP A 24 -5.51 7.17 18.14
CA TRP A 24 -4.29 7.77 18.70
C TRP A 24 -3.37 8.41 17.65
N LEU A 25 -3.63 8.18 16.36
CA LEU A 25 -2.81 8.76 15.30
C LEU A 25 -2.85 10.30 15.36
N ALA A 26 -1.68 10.92 15.43
CA ALA A 26 -1.57 12.36 15.50
C ALA A 26 -2.20 13.03 14.26
N PRO A 27 -3.06 14.04 14.42
CA PRO A 27 -3.65 14.75 13.28
C PRO A 27 -2.60 15.34 12.32
N SER A 28 -1.42 15.69 12.83
CA SER A 28 -0.30 16.18 12.03
C SER A 28 0.26 15.13 11.06
N ALA A 29 0.02 13.85 11.29
CA ALA A 29 0.40 12.78 10.38
C ALA A 29 -0.53 12.66 9.15
N VAL A 30 -1.58 13.49 9.06
CA VAL A 30 -2.48 13.55 7.91
C VAL A 30 -2.04 14.69 6.99
N ALA A 31 -1.66 14.36 5.76
CA ALA A 31 -1.30 15.34 4.74
C ALA A 31 -2.54 15.90 4.02
N ALA A 32 -3.49 15.02 3.71
CA ALA A 32 -4.72 15.40 3.02
C ALA A 32 -5.85 14.39 3.29
N THR A 33 -7.09 14.87 3.16
CA THR A 33 -8.30 14.03 3.22
C THR A 33 -9.15 14.28 1.98
N VAL A 34 -9.55 13.20 1.33
CA VAL A 34 -10.48 13.21 0.21
C VAL A 34 -11.79 12.59 0.69
N GLU A 35 -12.81 13.44 0.93
CA GLU A 35 -14.09 13.02 1.52
C GLU A 35 -14.79 11.92 0.70
N ARG A 36 -14.80 12.08 -0.61
CA ARG A 36 -15.49 11.17 -1.54
C ARG A 36 -14.68 10.98 -2.81
N PRO A 37 -13.61 10.14 -2.79
CA PRO A 37 -12.76 9.94 -3.95
C PRO A 37 -13.55 9.34 -5.11
N MET A 38 -13.18 9.73 -6.34
CA MET A 38 -13.76 9.22 -7.56
C MET A 38 -13.10 7.89 -7.93
N ALA A 39 -13.88 6.95 -8.42
CA ALA A 39 -13.38 5.75 -9.11
C ALA A 39 -14.05 5.59 -10.47
N TRP A 40 -13.27 5.12 -11.44
CA TRP A 40 -13.71 4.81 -12.80
C TRP A 40 -13.41 3.34 -13.10
N GLY A 41 -14.47 2.53 -13.17
CA GLY A 41 -14.41 1.20 -13.77
C GLY A 41 -15.00 1.26 -15.17
N THR A 42 -16.18 0.66 -15.37
CA THR A 42 -16.99 0.83 -16.59
C THR A 42 -17.78 2.14 -16.62
N ARG A 43 -17.92 2.76 -15.47
CA ARG A 43 -18.56 4.08 -15.27
C ARG A 43 -17.95 4.78 -14.08
N ALA A 44 -18.14 6.10 -13.99
CA ALA A 44 -17.77 6.88 -12.84
C ALA A 44 -18.66 6.56 -11.63
N HIS A 45 -18.07 6.55 -10.45
CA HIS A 45 -18.81 6.55 -9.18
C HIS A 45 -17.96 7.17 -8.07
N ARG A 46 -18.62 7.82 -7.12
CA ARG A 46 -17.97 8.34 -5.92
C ARG A 46 -18.04 7.31 -4.81
N ILE A 47 -16.92 7.12 -4.13
CA ILE A 47 -16.86 6.24 -2.96
C ILE A 47 -17.25 7.10 -1.75
N ASP A 48 -18.37 6.76 -1.12
CA ASP A 48 -18.89 7.47 0.05
C ASP A 48 -18.16 7.03 1.34
N ARG A 49 -16.85 7.30 1.35
CA ARG A 49 -15.94 6.95 2.45
C ARG A 49 -14.71 7.84 2.37
N PRO A 50 -14.37 8.59 3.43
CA PRO A 50 -13.19 9.44 3.43
C PRO A 50 -11.89 8.65 3.27
N TYR A 51 -11.02 9.14 2.43
CA TYR A 51 -9.71 8.58 2.14
C TYR A 51 -8.61 9.54 2.57
N VAL A 52 -7.71 9.08 3.41
CA VAL A 52 -6.66 9.87 4.03
C VAL A 52 -5.32 9.54 3.41
N VAL A 53 -4.58 10.57 3.01
CA VAL A 53 -3.18 10.48 2.62
C VAL A 53 -2.34 10.93 3.80
N LEU A 54 -1.35 10.13 4.18
CA LEU A 54 -0.51 10.40 5.33
C LEU A 54 0.73 11.21 4.93
N ASP A 55 1.09 12.17 5.77
CA ASP A 55 2.42 12.76 5.76
C ASP A 55 3.40 11.74 6.35
N THR A 56 4.15 11.11 5.48
CA THR A 56 5.01 9.98 5.84
C THR A 56 6.13 10.39 6.81
N GLU A 57 6.63 11.61 6.71
CA GLU A 57 7.67 12.13 7.60
C GLU A 57 7.09 12.42 8.99
N ARG A 58 5.97 13.12 9.06
CA ARG A 58 5.26 13.39 10.32
C ARG A 58 4.68 12.13 10.97
N LEU A 59 4.24 11.17 10.15
CA LEU A 59 3.86 9.85 10.67
C LEU A 59 5.04 9.19 11.37
N ARG A 60 6.22 9.14 10.73
CA ARG A 60 7.43 8.57 11.33
C ARG A 60 7.83 9.30 12.62
N GLU A 61 7.78 10.62 12.60
CA GLU A 61 8.10 11.46 13.79
C GLU A 61 7.12 11.21 14.95
N SER A 62 5.84 10.93 14.64
CA SER A 62 4.81 10.66 15.64
C SER A 62 4.93 9.27 16.29
N LEU A 63 5.69 8.35 15.68
CA LEU A 63 5.93 7.02 16.22
C LEU A 63 7.11 7.06 17.18
N ASP A 64 6.82 7.26 18.47
CA ASP A 64 7.83 7.35 19.51
C ASP A 64 8.56 6.02 19.70
N ILE A 65 9.88 6.04 19.51
CA ILE A 65 10.80 4.94 19.81
C ILE A 65 11.79 5.32 20.92
N ALA A 66 11.51 6.42 21.66
CA ALA A 66 12.36 6.86 22.74
C ALA A 66 12.55 5.75 23.79
N GLY A 67 13.79 5.56 24.21
CA GLY A 67 14.16 4.48 25.13
C GLY A 67 14.32 3.10 24.50
N ALA A 68 14.05 2.94 23.21
CA ALA A 68 14.37 1.70 22.51
C ALA A 68 15.84 1.66 22.10
N GLU A 69 16.52 0.55 22.39
CA GLU A 69 17.84 0.29 21.82
C GLU A 69 17.68 -0.01 20.32
N VAL A 70 18.37 0.73 19.47
CA VAL A 70 18.37 0.56 18.02
C VAL A 70 19.73 0.02 17.58
N VAL A 71 19.73 -1.16 16.96
CA VAL A 71 20.91 -1.82 16.41
C VAL A 71 20.88 -1.70 14.89
N ALA A 72 21.83 -0.94 14.35
CA ALA A 72 21.96 -0.73 12.89
C ALA A 72 22.68 -1.93 12.26
N ASP A 73 21.97 -3.06 12.15
CA ASP A 73 22.46 -4.29 11.50
C ASP A 73 21.27 -5.08 10.93
N ARG A 74 21.58 -6.09 10.14
CA ARG A 74 20.61 -7.00 9.53
C ARG A 74 20.44 -8.25 10.38
N ALA A 75 19.19 -8.60 10.69
CA ALA A 75 18.86 -9.88 11.28
C ALA A 75 19.04 -11.00 10.25
N ARG A 76 19.96 -11.92 10.52
CA ARG A 76 20.24 -13.12 9.70
C ARG A 76 19.27 -14.25 10.04
N GLU A 77 19.16 -14.59 11.32
CA GLU A 77 18.32 -15.66 11.83
C GLU A 77 17.45 -15.16 12.98
N LEU A 78 16.24 -15.69 13.08
CA LEU A 78 15.29 -15.38 14.14
C LEU A 78 14.76 -16.65 14.78
N THR A 79 14.65 -16.61 16.09
CA THR A 79 13.83 -17.53 16.88
C THR A 79 12.74 -16.75 17.60
N ALA A 80 11.94 -17.38 18.42
CA ALA A 80 10.93 -16.72 19.24
C ALA A 80 11.55 -15.79 20.30
N LYS A 81 12.86 -15.96 20.62
CA LYS A 81 13.55 -15.24 21.71
C LYS A 81 14.91 -14.68 21.32
N THR A 82 15.47 -15.02 20.19
CA THR A 82 16.81 -14.58 19.77
C THR A 82 16.82 -14.01 18.38
N VAL A 83 17.71 -13.06 18.14
CA VAL A 83 18.06 -12.50 16.83
C VAL A 83 19.56 -12.68 16.62
N THR A 84 19.96 -13.41 15.59
CA THR A 84 21.35 -13.50 15.15
C THR A 84 21.60 -12.44 14.09
N LEU A 85 22.57 -11.58 14.32
CA LEU A 85 22.97 -10.49 13.43
C LEU A 85 23.96 -10.98 12.35
N THR A 86 24.22 -10.13 11.35
CA THR A 86 25.17 -10.47 10.28
C THR A 86 26.61 -10.55 10.75
N ASP A 87 26.97 -9.82 11.81
CA ASP A 87 28.29 -9.88 12.45
C ASP A 87 28.47 -11.07 13.42
N GLY A 88 27.43 -11.91 13.57
CA GLY A 88 27.44 -13.10 14.43
C GLY A 88 26.98 -12.86 15.85
N ARG A 89 26.75 -11.62 16.28
CA ARG A 89 26.17 -11.33 17.61
C ARG A 89 24.79 -11.92 17.73
N ILE A 90 24.46 -12.37 18.94
CA ILE A 90 23.13 -12.87 19.28
C ILE A 90 22.51 -11.92 20.29
N LEU A 91 21.33 -11.42 19.98
CA LEU A 91 20.53 -10.59 20.89
C LEU A 91 19.39 -11.43 21.47
N ASP A 92 19.24 -11.40 22.78
CA ASP A 92 18.17 -12.09 23.49
C ASP A 92 16.98 -11.15 23.75
N GLY A 93 15.78 -11.66 23.70
CA GLY A 93 14.56 -10.94 23.98
C GLY A 93 13.48 -11.82 24.58
N ARG A 94 12.59 -11.24 25.38
CA ARG A 94 11.41 -11.97 25.88
C ARG A 94 10.54 -12.46 24.74
N ARG A 95 10.53 -11.73 23.63
CA ARG A 95 9.77 -12.02 22.42
C ARG A 95 10.42 -11.34 21.22
N VAL A 96 10.61 -12.06 20.14
CA VAL A 96 11.06 -11.52 18.85
C VAL A 96 9.87 -11.46 17.90
N ILE A 97 9.70 -10.31 17.23
CA ILE A 97 8.67 -10.11 16.22
C ILE A 97 9.36 -9.81 14.89
N ASP A 98 9.11 -10.64 13.88
CA ASP A 98 9.64 -10.46 12.53
C ASP A 98 8.80 -9.44 11.75
N VAL A 99 9.39 -8.31 11.44
CA VAL A 99 8.79 -7.20 10.67
C VAL A 99 9.54 -6.93 9.35
N ARG A 100 10.42 -7.86 8.93
CA ARG A 100 11.30 -7.68 7.74
C ARG A 100 10.55 -7.59 6.41
N GLY A 101 9.24 -7.76 6.39
CA GLY A 101 8.44 -7.75 5.17
C GLY A 101 8.45 -9.11 4.46
N ILE A 102 8.12 -9.09 3.16
CA ILE A 102 8.08 -10.29 2.32
C ILE A 102 9.22 -10.23 1.32
N THR A 103 10.05 -11.26 1.29
CA THR A 103 11.09 -11.39 0.28
C THR A 103 10.44 -11.60 -1.10
N ARG A 104 10.87 -10.81 -2.08
CA ARG A 104 10.38 -10.94 -3.44
C ARG A 104 10.72 -12.31 -4.02
N SER A 105 9.79 -12.88 -4.76
CA SER A 105 9.93 -14.17 -5.43
C SER A 105 9.07 -14.21 -6.69
N PRO A 106 9.49 -14.87 -7.78
CA PRO A 106 8.64 -15.08 -8.96
C PRO A 106 7.35 -15.85 -8.66
N ALA A 107 7.28 -16.54 -7.51
CA ALA A 107 6.10 -17.27 -7.07
C ALA A 107 4.99 -16.32 -6.58
N PHE A 108 5.32 -15.07 -6.22
CA PHE A 108 4.35 -14.10 -5.70
C PHE A 108 3.93 -13.11 -6.78
N ALA A 109 2.66 -12.71 -6.74
CA ALA A 109 2.21 -11.55 -7.47
C ALA A 109 2.79 -10.29 -6.82
N GLU A 110 3.11 -9.30 -7.64
CA GLU A 110 3.61 -8.01 -7.18
C GLU A 110 2.65 -6.89 -7.61
N GLN A 111 2.54 -5.87 -6.78
CA GLN A 111 2.08 -4.56 -7.18
C GLN A 111 3.27 -3.74 -7.65
N THR A 112 3.07 -3.03 -8.75
CA THR A 112 4.07 -2.11 -9.28
C THR A 112 3.41 -0.80 -9.67
N ALA A 113 4.11 0.32 -9.46
CA ALA A 113 3.63 1.61 -9.88
C ALA A 113 4.76 2.55 -10.27
N TYR A 114 4.40 3.52 -11.09
CA TYR A 114 5.24 4.66 -11.45
C TYR A 114 4.43 5.93 -11.28
N GLY A 115 4.88 6.82 -10.41
CA GLY A 115 4.21 8.05 -10.06
C GLY A 115 5.08 9.29 -10.30
N LEU A 116 4.41 10.39 -10.56
CA LEU A 116 4.97 11.74 -10.65
C LEU A 116 4.25 12.63 -9.66
N VAL A 117 5.00 13.47 -8.95
CA VAL A 117 4.44 14.50 -8.09
C VAL A 117 4.50 15.84 -8.81
N LEU A 118 3.33 16.43 -8.98
CA LEU A 118 3.14 17.71 -9.67
C LEU A 118 2.56 18.74 -8.70
N ASP A 119 2.78 20.01 -9.01
CA ASP A 119 2.01 21.08 -8.38
C ASP A 119 0.52 20.96 -8.74
N GLU A 120 -0.36 21.16 -7.78
CA GLU A 120 -1.81 21.05 -7.95
C GLU A 120 -2.33 21.99 -9.05
N SER A 121 -1.70 23.15 -9.22
CA SER A 121 -2.02 24.10 -10.30
C SER A 121 -1.90 23.50 -11.70
N ARG A 122 -1.03 22.51 -11.88
CA ARG A 122 -0.83 21.79 -13.15
C ARG A 122 -1.84 20.66 -13.36
N CYS A 123 -2.57 20.29 -12.32
CA CYS A 123 -3.59 19.24 -12.32
C CYS A 123 -5.00 19.81 -12.35
N GLN A 124 -5.19 21.07 -12.82
CA GLN A 124 -6.50 21.74 -12.83
C GLN A 124 -7.55 20.91 -13.57
N GLY A 125 -8.72 20.72 -12.91
CA GLY A 125 -9.81 19.93 -13.44
C GLY A 125 -9.69 18.41 -13.22
N LEU A 126 -8.58 17.93 -12.65
CA LEU A 126 -8.46 16.54 -12.26
C LEU A 126 -8.94 16.35 -10.81
N GLU A 127 -10.08 15.68 -10.64
CA GLU A 127 -10.55 15.28 -9.32
C GLU A 127 -9.66 14.17 -8.74
N PRO A 128 -9.55 14.05 -7.39
CA PRO A 128 -8.88 12.92 -6.75
C PRO A 128 -9.47 11.58 -7.19
N LEU A 129 -8.61 10.68 -7.69
CA LEU A 129 -8.96 9.41 -8.28
C LEU A 129 -8.40 8.26 -7.44
N PHE A 130 -9.28 7.43 -6.86
CA PHE A 130 -8.86 6.23 -6.15
C PHE A 130 -8.41 5.12 -7.10
N MET A 131 -9.15 4.91 -8.20
CA MET A 131 -8.80 3.98 -9.29
C MET A 131 -9.47 4.44 -10.58
N ASP A 132 -8.70 4.76 -11.60
CA ASP A 132 -9.22 5.12 -12.91
C ASP A 132 -8.74 4.14 -13.99
N TRP A 133 -9.62 3.22 -14.35
CA TRP A 133 -9.37 2.15 -15.33
C TRP A 133 -9.68 2.55 -16.77
N ARG A 134 -9.94 3.82 -17.07
CA ARG A 134 -10.15 4.25 -18.46
C ARG A 134 -8.94 3.90 -19.32
N ALA A 135 -9.21 3.58 -20.60
CA ALA A 135 -8.19 3.05 -21.53
C ALA A 135 -7.40 4.14 -22.27
N ASP A 136 -7.23 5.32 -21.65
CA ASP A 136 -6.53 6.47 -22.22
C ASP A 136 -5.02 6.51 -21.92
N ASN A 137 -4.44 5.36 -21.56
CA ASN A 137 -3.02 5.21 -21.26
C ASN A 137 -2.17 4.66 -22.43
N GLY A 138 -2.77 4.55 -23.64
CA GLY A 138 -2.04 4.10 -24.83
C GLY A 138 -1.72 2.60 -24.89
N ALA A 139 -2.16 1.80 -23.90
CA ALA A 139 -1.94 0.36 -23.93
C ALA A 139 -2.91 -0.35 -24.89
N PRO A 140 -2.47 -1.42 -25.60
CA PRO A 140 -3.38 -2.28 -26.35
C PRO A 140 -4.52 -2.85 -25.49
N ALA A 141 -5.66 -3.14 -26.12
CA ALA A 141 -6.86 -3.57 -25.40
C ALA A 141 -6.69 -4.92 -24.66
N ASP A 142 -5.84 -5.79 -25.17
CA ASP A 142 -5.49 -7.11 -24.64
C ASP A 142 -4.29 -7.11 -23.69
N ALA A 143 -3.59 -5.97 -23.57
CA ALA A 143 -2.45 -5.85 -22.66
C ALA A 143 -2.90 -5.90 -21.20
N PRO A 144 -2.03 -6.37 -20.28
CA PRO A 144 -2.28 -6.28 -18.84
C PRO A 144 -2.68 -4.87 -18.43
N ARG A 145 -3.75 -4.72 -17.65
CA ARG A 145 -4.31 -3.42 -17.28
C ARG A 145 -3.52 -2.75 -16.17
N SER A 146 -3.55 -1.44 -16.22
CA SER A 146 -3.13 -0.53 -15.15
C SER A 146 -4.17 0.58 -15.01
N PHE A 147 -4.17 1.27 -13.90
CA PHE A 147 -5.09 2.37 -13.60
C PHE A 147 -4.33 3.59 -13.13
N LEU A 148 -4.93 4.76 -13.30
CA LEU A 148 -4.43 5.98 -12.69
C LEU A 148 -4.95 6.10 -11.25
N TYR A 149 -4.02 6.36 -10.35
CA TYR A 149 -4.26 6.84 -9.00
C TYR A 149 -3.84 8.32 -8.93
N ALA A 150 -4.69 9.18 -8.40
CA ALA A 150 -4.42 10.61 -8.31
C ALA A 150 -4.89 11.14 -6.96
N VAL A 151 -3.96 11.56 -6.10
CA VAL A 151 -4.28 12.01 -4.74
C VAL A 151 -3.47 13.23 -4.33
N PRO A 152 -4.09 14.15 -3.56
CA PRO A 152 -3.36 15.26 -2.97
C PRO A 152 -2.38 14.75 -1.92
N LEU A 153 -1.18 15.35 -1.89
CA LEU A 153 -0.15 15.07 -0.89
C LEU A 153 -0.06 16.16 0.20
N GLY A 154 -0.96 17.15 0.15
CA GLY A 154 -0.81 18.37 0.93
C GLY A 154 0.22 19.33 0.34
N GLY A 155 0.33 20.53 0.90
CA GLY A 155 1.30 21.54 0.44
C GLY A 155 1.18 21.95 -1.03
N GLY A 156 0.00 21.82 -1.64
CA GLY A 156 -0.24 22.14 -3.05
C GLY A 156 0.34 21.11 -4.03
N GLN A 157 0.62 19.91 -3.59
CA GLN A 157 1.17 18.81 -4.42
C GLN A 157 0.16 17.69 -4.64
N THR A 158 0.21 17.08 -5.81
CA THR A 158 -0.61 15.92 -6.20
C THR A 158 0.27 14.81 -6.75
N LEU A 159 0.08 13.60 -6.26
CA LEU A 159 0.66 12.38 -6.84
C LEU A 159 -0.25 11.88 -7.97
N LEU A 160 0.32 11.65 -9.14
CA LEU A 160 -0.31 10.99 -10.28
C LEU A 160 0.47 9.70 -10.55
N GLU A 161 -0.18 8.55 -10.39
CA GLU A 161 0.51 7.27 -10.42
C GLU A 161 -0.22 6.25 -11.32
N GLU A 162 0.48 5.68 -12.29
CA GLU A 162 -0.02 4.55 -13.07
C GLU A 162 0.37 3.25 -12.35
N THR A 163 -0.62 2.47 -11.96
CA THR A 163 -0.48 1.31 -11.07
C THR A 163 -0.94 0.03 -11.73
N CYS A 164 -0.09 -1.00 -11.74
CA CYS A 164 -0.47 -2.40 -11.92
C CYS A 164 -0.88 -2.98 -10.56
N LEU A 165 -2.17 -3.17 -10.35
CA LEU A 165 -2.75 -3.59 -9.06
C LEU A 165 -2.13 -4.88 -8.52
N ALA A 166 -2.06 -5.89 -9.36
CA ALA A 166 -1.39 -7.16 -9.08
C ALA A 166 -1.06 -7.87 -10.40
N GLY A 167 0.15 -8.37 -10.52
CA GLY A 167 0.58 -9.12 -11.70
C GLY A 167 1.60 -10.20 -11.37
N ARG A 168 1.65 -11.26 -12.19
CA ARG A 168 2.66 -12.33 -12.10
C ARG A 168 2.98 -12.86 -13.50
N PRO A 169 3.98 -12.27 -14.19
CA PRO A 169 4.76 -11.08 -13.76
C PRO A 169 3.93 -9.80 -13.73
N ALA A 170 4.31 -8.85 -12.89
CA ALA A 170 3.73 -7.51 -12.88
C ALA A 170 4.31 -6.66 -14.02
N LEU A 171 3.60 -5.61 -14.42
CA LEU A 171 4.12 -4.62 -15.37
C LEU A 171 5.40 -3.99 -14.81
N ASP A 172 6.37 -3.76 -15.65
CA ASP A 172 7.60 -3.09 -15.24
C ASP A 172 7.43 -1.57 -15.15
N GLY A 173 8.40 -0.91 -14.51
CA GLY A 173 8.35 0.53 -14.28
C GLY A 173 8.47 1.35 -15.57
N ALA A 174 9.10 0.83 -16.63
CA ALA A 174 9.21 1.53 -17.91
C ALA A 174 7.86 1.55 -18.63
N ALA A 175 7.18 0.40 -18.68
CA ALA A 175 5.84 0.32 -19.25
C ALA A 175 4.84 1.22 -18.50
N LEU A 176 4.90 1.27 -17.17
CA LEU A 176 4.03 2.12 -16.36
C LEU A 176 4.34 3.61 -16.56
N ARG A 177 5.62 3.99 -16.63
CA ARG A 177 6.05 5.35 -16.98
C ARG A 177 5.46 5.79 -18.33
N ASP A 178 5.63 4.97 -19.36
CA ASP A 178 5.21 5.32 -20.72
C ASP A 178 3.67 5.47 -20.79
N ARG A 179 2.94 4.62 -20.05
CA ARG A 179 1.49 4.73 -19.90
C ARG A 179 1.06 5.98 -19.16
N LEU A 180 1.72 6.30 -18.04
CA LEU A 180 1.43 7.53 -17.30
C LEU A 180 1.66 8.76 -18.18
N HIS A 181 2.81 8.85 -18.84
CA HIS A 181 3.13 9.97 -19.73
C HIS A 181 2.13 10.09 -20.89
N HIS A 182 1.69 8.96 -21.46
CA HIS A 182 0.66 8.98 -22.50
C HIS A 182 -0.66 9.54 -21.96
N ARG A 183 -1.12 9.01 -20.82
CA ARG A 183 -2.38 9.41 -20.17
C ARG A 183 -2.37 10.89 -19.78
N LEU A 184 -1.28 11.39 -19.21
CA LEU A 184 -1.17 12.79 -18.81
C LEU A 184 -1.24 13.70 -20.02
N ARG A 185 -0.50 13.39 -21.09
CA ARG A 185 -0.58 14.14 -22.36
C ARG A 185 -1.98 14.11 -22.96
N SER A 186 -2.67 12.96 -22.97
CA SER A 186 -4.04 12.85 -23.50
C SER A 186 -5.05 13.68 -22.71
N ARG A 187 -4.73 13.99 -21.44
CA ARG A 187 -5.53 14.86 -20.56
C ARG A 187 -5.06 16.32 -20.53
N GLY A 188 -4.12 16.69 -21.38
CA GLY A 188 -3.60 18.07 -21.44
C GLY A 188 -2.71 18.47 -20.25
N ILE A 189 -2.19 17.49 -19.50
CA ILE A 189 -1.27 17.75 -18.39
C ILE A 189 0.16 17.70 -18.94
N GLU A 190 0.81 18.86 -18.94
CA GLU A 190 2.18 18.99 -19.42
C GLU A 190 3.19 18.63 -18.32
N LEU A 191 4.28 17.98 -18.71
CA LEU A 191 5.39 17.61 -17.84
C LEU A 191 6.59 18.50 -18.11
N ALA A 192 7.25 18.97 -17.05
CA ALA A 192 8.48 19.75 -17.16
C ALA A 192 9.72 18.87 -17.35
N GLY A 193 9.64 17.61 -16.88
CA GLY A 193 10.72 16.63 -16.97
C GLY A 193 11.61 16.56 -15.73
N ASP A 194 11.34 17.36 -14.71
CA ASP A 194 12.04 17.41 -13.42
C ASP A 194 11.15 16.99 -12.24
N GLU A 195 9.96 16.46 -12.53
CA GLU A 195 9.02 16.02 -11.51
C GLU A 195 9.63 14.96 -10.59
N ARG A 196 9.34 15.06 -9.29
CA ARG A 196 9.70 14.02 -8.32
C ARG A 196 9.03 12.71 -8.70
N VAL A 197 9.86 11.66 -8.85
CA VAL A 197 9.38 10.33 -9.25
C VAL A 197 9.19 9.46 -8.02
N GLU A 198 8.03 8.81 -7.92
CA GLU A 198 7.77 7.70 -6.99
C GLU A 198 7.75 6.37 -7.75
N ARG A 199 8.41 5.35 -7.20
CA ARG A 199 8.42 4.00 -7.76
C ARG A 199 8.01 3.02 -6.69
N VAL A 200 7.00 2.21 -6.99
CA VAL A 200 6.46 1.20 -6.07
C VAL A 200 6.67 -0.17 -6.67
N ARG A 201 7.18 -1.09 -5.85
CA ARG A 201 7.24 -2.50 -6.18
C ARG A 201 7.33 -3.37 -4.93
N PHE A 202 6.31 -4.16 -4.67
CA PHE A 202 6.29 -5.08 -3.54
C PHE A 202 5.38 -6.30 -3.80
N PRO A 203 5.63 -7.46 -3.12
CA PRO A 203 4.74 -8.60 -3.18
C PRO A 203 3.41 -8.31 -2.51
N VAL A 204 2.28 -8.62 -3.17
CA VAL A 204 0.92 -8.53 -2.60
C VAL A 204 0.44 -9.86 -2.00
N GLY A 205 1.18 -10.93 -2.21
CA GLY A 205 0.94 -12.25 -1.62
C GLY A 205 2.15 -12.73 -0.82
N GLY A 206 1.98 -13.83 -0.07
CA GLY A 206 3.07 -14.48 0.66
C GLY A 206 3.13 -14.16 2.15
N GLY A 207 2.45 -13.13 2.64
CA GLY A 207 2.31 -12.87 4.06
C GLY A 207 1.53 -13.98 4.77
N ARG A 208 1.95 -14.34 5.99
CA ARG A 208 1.35 -15.43 6.75
C ARG A 208 0.94 -14.98 8.14
N PRO A 209 -0.35 -15.06 8.48
CA PRO A 209 -0.82 -14.84 9.85
C PRO A 209 -0.03 -15.65 10.87
N GLY A 210 0.66 -14.99 11.77
CA GLY A 210 1.52 -15.62 12.77
C GLY A 210 1.58 -14.82 14.08
N ARG A 211 2.03 -15.47 15.15
CA ARG A 211 2.21 -14.84 16.46
C ARG A 211 3.48 -13.98 16.56
N PHE A 212 4.48 -14.33 15.75
CA PHE A 212 5.81 -13.72 15.80
C PHE A 212 6.15 -12.97 14.51
N THR A 213 5.15 -12.72 13.66
CA THR A 213 5.28 -11.96 12.42
C THR A 213 4.30 -10.80 12.42
N PHE A 214 4.73 -9.64 11.88
CA PHE A 214 3.91 -8.43 11.84
C PHE A 214 4.07 -7.72 10.49
N GLY A 215 3.22 -6.74 10.21
CA GLY A 215 3.23 -6.03 8.92
C GLY A 215 2.97 -6.98 7.74
N ALA A 216 3.61 -6.72 6.62
CA ALA A 216 3.41 -7.51 5.40
C ALA A 216 3.74 -9.00 5.60
N ALA A 217 4.85 -9.34 6.28
CA ALA A 217 5.22 -10.72 6.61
C ALA A 217 4.17 -11.42 7.45
N GLY A 218 3.52 -10.69 8.37
CA GLY A 218 2.45 -11.16 9.24
C GLY A 218 1.06 -11.26 8.59
N GLY A 219 0.96 -10.99 7.29
CA GLY A 219 -0.30 -11.06 6.56
C GLY A 219 -1.18 -9.81 6.68
N PHE A 220 -0.67 -8.70 7.20
CA PHE A 220 -1.40 -7.44 7.33
C PHE A 220 -1.61 -6.73 5.99
N GLY A 221 -0.78 -7.01 4.99
CA GLY A 221 -0.99 -6.50 3.63
C GLY A 221 -2.27 -7.08 3.02
N HIS A 222 -3.13 -6.20 2.52
CA HIS A 222 -4.30 -6.64 1.77
C HIS A 222 -3.84 -7.31 0.45
N PRO A 223 -4.17 -8.57 0.19
CA PRO A 223 -3.59 -9.34 -0.91
C PRO A 223 -3.81 -8.76 -2.31
N ALA A 224 -4.81 -7.91 -2.52
CA ALA A 224 -5.08 -7.31 -3.81
C ALA A 224 -4.56 -5.87 -3.94
N THR A 225 -4.55 -5.09 -2.85
CA THR A 225 -4.20 -3.66 -2.90
C THR A 225 -2.85 -3.36 -2.25
N GLY A 226 -2.27 -4.30 -1.49
CA GLY A 226 -1.04 -4.10 -0.76
C GLY A 226 -1.16 -3.20 0.48
N TYR A 227 -2.31 -2.61 0.73
CA TYR A 227 -2.52 -1.71 1.88
C TYR A 227 -2.29 -2.46 3.18
N SER A 228 -1.42 -1.93 4.03
CA SER A 228 -1.06 -2.54 5.31
C SER A 228 -0.90 -1.52 6.44
N VAL A 229 -0.76 -0.23 6.12
CA VAL A 229 -0.41 0.79 7.11
C VAL A 229 -1.47 0.92 8.20
N ALA A 230 -2.75 1.09 7.84
CA ALA A 230 -3.82 1.21 8.83
C ALA A 230 -3.96 -0.05 9.70
N ALA A 231 -3.97 -1.23 9.07
CA ALA A 231 -4.03 -2.49 9.80
C ALA A 231 -2.84 -2.68 10.76
N SER A 232 -1.64 -2.27 10.36
CA SER A 232 -0.45 -2.32 11.21
C SER A 232 -0.54 -1.34 12.37
N LEU A 233 -0.92 -0.08 12.12
CA LEU A 233 -1.07 0.92 13.16
C LEU A 233 -2.14 0.50 14.19
N THR A 234 -3.30 0.05 13.72
CA THR A 234 -4.41 -0.38 14.60
C THR A 234 -4.07 -1.62 15.43
N ALA A 235 -3.28 -2.54 14.89
CA ALA A 235 -2.91 -3.77 15.62
C ALA A 235 -1.68 -3.62 16.52
N ALA A 236 -0.97 -2.49 16.48
CA ALA A 236 0.31 -2.31 17.17
C ALA A 236 0.20 -2.54 18.69
N ASP A 237 -0.80 -1.95 19.34
CA ASP A 237 -0.99 -2.06 20.81
C ASP A 237 -1.30 -3.50 21.23
N ALA A 238 -2.17 -4.19 20.53
CA ALA A 238 -2.51 -5.59 20.81
C ALA A 238 -1.27 -6.50 20.63
N VAL A 239 -0.48 -6.27 19.59
CA VAL A 239 0.76 -7.02 19.38
C VAL A 239 1.78 -6.70 20.47
N ALA A 240 1.90 -5.45 20.90
CA ALA A 240 2.78 -5.05 22.00
C ALA A 240 2.35 -5.72 23.31
N ALA A 241 1.06 -5.78 23.61
CA ALA A 241 0.50 -6.50 24.75
C ALA A 241 0.66 -8.03 24.67
N GLY A 242 1.00 -8.58 23.51
CA GLY A 242 1.13 -10.02 23.30
C GLY A 242 -0.21 -10.72 23.01
N GLU A 243 -1.23 -9.95 22.72
CA GLU A 243 -2.53 -10.43 22.34
C GLU A 243 -2.55 -11.03 20.92
N THR A 244 -3.54 -11.85 20.64
CA THR A 244 -3.69 -12.40 19.30
C THR A 244 -4.48 -11.45 18.42
N VAL A 245 -3.85 -11.00 17.34
CA VAL A 245 -4.50 -10.21 16.28
C VAL A 245 -5.03 -11.09 15.13
N TRP A 246 -4.92 -12.41 15.28
CA TRP A 246 -5.36 -13.39 14.29
C TRP A 246 -6.37 -14.39 14.89
N PRO A 247 -7.56 -13.97 15.36
CA PRO A 247 -8.63 -14.87 15.72
C PRO A 247 -9.13 -15.64 14.46
N ALA A 248 -9.97 -16.65 14.66
CA ALA A 248 -10.46 -17.49 13.57
C ALA A 248 -11.17 -16.69 12.47
N SER A 249 -11.94 -15.67 12.84
CA SER A 249 -12.63 -14.76 11.92
C SER A 249 -11.64 -13.97 11.03
N ALA A 250 -10.60 -13.35 11.61
CA ALA A 250 -9.58 -12.62 10.86
C ALA A 250 -8.81 -13.55 9.91
N ARG A 251 -8.51 -14.78 10.34
CA ARG A 251 -7.89 -15.79 9.46
C ARG A 251 -8.81 -16.20 8.30
N ALA A 252 -10.12 -16.30 8.54
CA ALA A 252 -11.10 -16.59 7.48
C ALA A 252 -11.16 -15.46 6.46
N VAL A 253 -11.19 -14.19 6.91
CA VAL A 253 -11.12 -13.00 6.04
C VAL A 253 -9.84 -12.97 5.25
N HIS A 254 -8.68 -13.22 5.87
CA HIS A 254 -7.39 -13.30 5.17
C HIS A 254 -7.40 -14.36 4.06
N ARG A 255 -7.95 -15.57 4.32
CA ARG A 255 -8.09 -16.61 3.31
C ARG A 255 -9.02 -16.21 2.17
N LEU A 256 -10.13 -15.53 2.47
CA LEU A 256 -11.05 -15.01 1.46
C LEU A 256 -10.37 -13.96 0.58
N ARG A 257 -9.64 -13.02 1.18
CA ARG A 257 -8.86 -12.00 0.44
C ARG A 257 -7.78 -12.64 -0.45
N ALA A 258 -7.10 -13.68 0.05
CA ALA A 258 -6.13 -14.45 -0.75
C ALA A 258 -6.80 -15.22 -1.91
N ALA A 259 -8.03 -15.71 -1.74
CA ALA A 259 -8.82 -16.26 -2.82
C ALA A 259 -9.21 -15.20 -3.84
N GLY A 260 -9.56 -13.99 -3.39
CA GLY A 260 -9.82 -12.83 -4.24
C GLY A 260 -8.62 -12.45 -5.11
N LEU A 261 -7.39 -12.46 -4.56
CA LEU A 261 -6.19 -12.25 -5.36
C LEU A 261 -6.03 -13.30 -6.47
N ARG A 262 -6.27 -14.59 -6.16
CA ARG A 262 -6.21 -15.64 -7.20
C ARG A 262 -7.24 -15.43 -8.30
N ALA A 263 -8.46 -15.05 -7.93
CA ALA A 263 -9.50 -14.70 -8.90
C ALA A 263 -9.07 -13.50 -9.76
N LEU A 264 -8.56 -12.43 -9.14
CA LEU A 264 -8.08 -11.24 -9.83
C LEU A 264 -6.99 -11.57 -10.88
N LEU A 265 -6.03 -12.43 -10.51
CA LEU A 265 -4.95 -12.84 -11.40
C LEU A 265 -5.41 -13.76 -12.55
N ALA A 266 -6.58 -14.38 -12.42
CA ALA A 266 -7.18 -15.24 -13.45
C ALA A 266 -8.13 -14.48 -14.39
N LEU A 267 -8.49 -13.23 -14.06
CA LEU A 267 -9.38 -12.43 -14.89
C LEU A 267 -8.70 -12.01 -16.20
N PRO A 268 -9.41 -12.06 -17.34
CA PRO A 268 -8.96 -11.40 -18.54
C PRO A 268 -8.74 -9.89 -18.29
N PRO A 269 -7.75 -9.27 -18.93
CA PRO A 269 -7.50 -7.84 -18.76
C PRO A 269 -8.73 -6.96 -18.99
N THR A 270 -9.60 -7.32 -19.93
CA THR A 270 -10.84 -6.61 -20.26
C THR A 270 -11.85 -6.58 -19.12
N ASP A 271 -11.82 -7.55 -18.21
CA ASP A 271 -12.81 -7.71 -17.15
C ASP A 271 -12.46 -6.97 -15.87
N LEU A 272 -11.20 -6.51 -15.74
CA LEU A 272 -10.74 -5.79 -14.55
C LEU A 272 -11.55 -4.52 -14.25
N PRO A 273 -11.90 -3.64 -15.23
CA PRO A 273 -12.75 -2.48 -14.96
C PRO A 273 -14.15 -2.85 -14.48
N VAL A 274 -14.72 -3.95 -14.99
CA VAL A 274 -16.04 -4.47 -14.56
C VAL A 274 -15.96 -4.97 -13.12
N PHE A 275 -14.93 -5.76 -12.80
CA PHE A 275 -14.68 -6.27 -11.46
C PHE A 275 -14.49 -5.11 -10.47
N SER A 276 -13.67 -4.14 -10.81
CA SER A 276 -13.41 -2.95 -9.98
C SER A 276 -14.68 -2.16 -9.69
N THR A 277 -15.54 -1.95 -10.70
CA THR A 277 -16.85 -1.27 -10.52
C THR A 277 -17.71 -1.99 -9.48
N ARG A 278 -17.80 -3.31 -9.56
CA ARG A 278 -18.61 -4.12 -8.63
C ARG A 278 -18.00 -4.12 -7.23
N PHE A 279 -16.68 -4.24 -7.13
CA PHE A 279 -15.98 -4.27 -5.86
C PHE A 279 -16.08 -2.93 -5.10
N SER A 280 -15.94 -1.80 -5.79
CA SER A 280 -16.02 -0.48 -5.18
C SER A 280 -17.43 -0.12 -4.71
N LEU A 281 -18.48 -0.77 -5.24
CA LEU A 281 -19.86 -0.61 -4.82
C LEU A 281 -20.23 -1.49 -3.62
N CYS A 282 -19.46 -2.54 -3.33
CA CYS A 282 -19.65 -3.39 -2.17
C CYS A 282 -19.12 -2.68 -0.92
N ARG A 283 -19.98 -2.12 -0.08
CA ARG A 283 -19.62 -1.71 1.29
C ARG A 283 -19.26 -2.98 2.07
N PRO A 284 -18.02 -3.17 2.52
CA PRO A 284 -17.78 -4.22 3.51
C PRO A 284 -18.57 -3.88 4.77
N PRO A 285 -19.21 -4.85 5.44
CA PRO A 285 -19.86 -4.59 6.71
C PRO A 285 -18.84 -4.04 7.70
N ARG A 286 -19.23 -3.00 8.46
CA ARG A 286 -18.36 -2.31 9.45
C ARG A 286 -17.66 -3.28 10.41
N SER A 287 -18.27 -4.43 10.69
CA SER A 287 -17.73 -5.49 11.56
C SER A 287 -16.65 -6.37 10.91
N ALA A 288 -16.43 -6.31 9.59
CA ALA A 288 -15.41 -7.11 8.89
C ALA A 288 -14.05 -6.40 8.78
N LEU A 289 -13.95 -5.16 9.24
CA LEU A 289 -12.76 -4.31 9.16
C LEU A 289 -12.05 -4.14 10.51
N THR A 290 -12.66 -4.55 11.61
CA THR A 290 -12.02 -4.60 12.93
C THR A 290 -11.30 -5.94 13.08
N PHE A 291 -9.98 -5.88 13.19
CA PHE A 291 -9.16 -6.99 13.67
C PHE A 291 -9.43 -7.25 15.15
#